data_38db903b7303b6f37a0c744705ef35b9
#
_entry.id   38db903b7303b6f37a0c744705ef35b9
#
_cell.length_a   1.000
_cell.length_b   1.000
_cell.length_c   1.000
_cell.angle_alpha   90.00
_cell.angle_beta   90.00
_cell.angle_gamma   90.00
#
_symmetry.space_group_name_H-M   'P 1'
#
loop_
_entity.id
_entity.type
_entity.pdbx_description
1 polymer ?
#
loop_
_entity_poly.entity_id
_entity_poly.type
_entity_poly.pdbx_seq_one_letter_code
_entity_poly.pdbx_strand_id
1 'polypeptide(L)'
;MINDRDFNIEELKPHHDALDFLKESFQHRVPIIKDKKWDYHTVGLISVTADATPVIGPVPNLEGFYLCSNFHSGGFAYNPVAGLLVTEHLLFGKTSIDSDTYLPNRFKDFKTKSYLDKTHKLEDLEVKRH
;
A
#
# COMPACT_ATOMS: atom_id res chain seq x y z
N MET A 1 -3.95 -11.60 7.83
CA MET A 1 -3.46 -10.29 8.32
C MET A 1 -2.36 -10.56 9.33
N ILE A 2 -1.25 -9.84 9.30
CA ILE A 2 -0.16 -10.04 10.28
C ILE A 2 -0.58 -9.28 11.53
N ASN A 3 -0.87 -10.01 12.62
CA ASN A 3 -1.30 -9.44 13.90
C ASN A 3 -0.13 -9.23 14.87
N ASP A 4 1.06 -9.74 14.53
CA ASP A 4 2.26 -9.58 15.30
C ASP A 4 3.02 -8.34 14.83
N ARG A 5 3.39 -7.46 15.76
CA ARG A 5 4.20 -6.26 15.47
C ARG A 5 5.68 -6.60 15.27
N ASP A 6 6.12 -7.74 15.78
CA ASP A 6 7.51 -8.21 15.75
C ASP A 6 7.73 -9.30 14.68
N PHE A 7 6.92 -9.31 13.61
CA PHE A 7 7.08 -10.28 12.54
C PHE A 7 8.38 -10.05 11.75
N ASN A 8 9.01 -11.14 11.34
CA ASN A 8 10.15 -11.10 10.43
C ASN A 8 9.65 -11.20 8.98
N ILE A 9 9.95 -10.19 8.15
CA ILE A 9 9.53 -10.17 6.75
C ILE A 9 10.09 -11.34 5.93
N GLU A 10 11.28 -11.84 6.28
CA GLU A 10 11.92 -12.96 5.59
C GLU A 10 11.22 -14.30 5.88
N GLU A 11 10.45 -14.37 6.96
CA GLU A 11 9.69 -15.56 7.34
C GLU A 11 8.27 -15.57 6.79
N LEU A 12 7.85 -14.52 6.11
CA LEU A 12 6.53 -14.44 5.49
C LEU A 12 6.38 -15.50 4.40
N LYS A 13 5.34 -16.32 4.52
CA LYS A 13 4.98 -17.32 3.53
C LYS A 13 3.66 -16.93 2.86
N PRO A 14 3.46 -17.28 1.59
CA PRO A 14 2.15 -17.11 0.97
C PRO A 14 1.12 -17.98 1.72
N HIS A 15 -0.13 -17.56 1.64
CA HIS A 15 -1.22 -18.43 2.09
C HIS A 15 -1.14 -19.76 1.30
N HIS A 16 -1.36 -20.90 1.97
CA HIS A 16 -1.16 -22.24 1.39
C HIS A 16 -1.91 -22.44 0.07
N ASP A 17 -3.09 -21.84 -0.08
CA ASP A 17 -3.92 -21.97 -1.28
C ASP A 17 -3.66 -20.88 -2.33
N ALA A 18 -2.78 -19.90 -2.06
CA ALA A 18 -2.64 -18.72 -2.94
C ALA A 18 -2.16 -19.11 -4.35
N LEU A 19 -1.24 -20.04 -4.45
CA LEU A 19 -0.68 -20.46 -5.74
C LEU A 19 -1.67 -21.31 -6.55
N ASP A 20 -2.45 -22.15 -5.89
CA ASP A 20 -3.49 -22.94 -6.53
C ASP A 20 -4.64 -22.05 -7.00
N PHE A 21 -5.08 -21.12 -6.16
CA PHE A 21 -6.06 -20.11 -6.53
C PHE A 21 -5.63 -19.29 -7.75
N LEU A 22 -4.35 -18.89 -7.82
CA LEU A 22 -3.81 -18.17 -8.98
C LEU A 22 -3.90 -19.03 -10.24
N LYS A 23 -3.52 -20.31 -10.19
CA LYS A 23 -3.65 -21.23 -11.33
C LYS A 23 -5.10 -21.36 -11.81
N GLU A 24 -6.00 -21.62 -10.89
CA GLU A 24 -7.42 -21.76 -11.20
C GLU A 24 -7.99 -20.49 -11.86
N SER A 25 -7.62 -19.32 -11.34
CA SER A 25 -8.09 -18.04 -11.84
C SER A 25 -7.57 -17.71 -13.24
N PHE A 26 -6.34 -18.09 -13.56
CA PHE A 26 -5.69 -17.70 -14.81
C PHE A 26 -5.73 -18.76 -15.91
N GLN A 27 -5.92 -20.04 -15.60
CA GLN A 27 -5.87 -21.14 -16.58
C GLN A 27 -6.85 -20.97 -17.76
N HIS A 28 -7.96 -20.28 -17.57
CA HIS A 28 -8.93 -20.02 -18.64
C HIS A 28 -8.42 -19.02 -19.67
N ARG A 29 -7.53 -18.11 -19.27
CA ARG A 29 -6.95 -17.08 -20.15
C ARG A 29 -5.56 -17.47 -20.65
N VAL A 30 -4.84 -18.26 -19.84
CA VAL A 30 -3.50 -18.73 -20.11
C VAL A 30 -3.44 -20.24 -19.85
N PRO A 31 -3.99 -21.08 -20.77
CA PRO A 31 -4.15 -22.53 -20.56
C PRO A 31 -2.87 -23.27 -20.20
N ILE A 32 -1.73 -22.82 -20.73
CA ILE A 32 -0.43 -23.46 -20.47
C ILE A 32 -0.06 -23.46 -18.98
N ILE A 33 -0.61 -22.55 -18.17
CA ILE A 33 -0.26 -22.44 -16.74
C ILE A 33 -0.78 -23.65 -15.94
N LYS A 34 -1.80 -24.34 -16.43
CA LYS A 34 -2.43 -25.47 -15.76
C LYS A 34 -1.42 -26.55 -15.38
N ASP A 35 -0.54 -26.87 -16.32
CA ASP A 35 0.41 -27.97 -16.18
C ASP A 35 1.82 -27.51 -15.75
N LYS A 36 1.99 -26.21 -15.53
CA LYS A 36 3.28 -25.66 -15.10
C LYS A 36 3.42 -25.72 -13.59
N LYS A 37 4.65 -25.98 -13.13
CA LYS A 37 5.06 -25.77 -11.75
C LYS A 37 5.55 -24.33 -11.58
N TRP A 38 5.38 -23.78 -10.39
CA TRP A 38 5.99 -22.51 -10.02
C TRP A 38 7.48 -22.72 -9.80
N ASP A 39 8.31 -21.93 -10.45
CA ASP A 39 9.78 -21.98 -10.26
C ASP A 39 10.15 -21.36 -8.91
N TYR A 40 9.54 -20.23 -8.58
CA TYR A 40 9.68 -19.57 -7.29
C TYR A 40 8.47 -18.64 -7.04
N HIS A 41 8.34 -18.20 -5.82
CA HIS A 41 7.39 -17.15 -5.42
C HIS A 41 8.01 -16.26 -4.37
N THR A 42 7.53 -15.05 -4.28
CA THR A 42 7.93 -14.08 -3.25
C THR A 42 6.70 -13.52 -2.56
N VAL A 43 6.88 -13.17 -1.29
CA VAL A 43 5.86 -12.48 -0.50
C VAL A 43 6.40 -11.09 -0.17
N GLY A 44 5.57 -10.09 -0.27
CA GLY A 44 5.91 -8.72 0.06
C GLY A 44 4.83 -8.06 0.90
N LEU A 45 5.19 -6.95 1.55
CA LEU A 45 4.25 -6.13 2.29
C LEU A 45 3.68 -5.04 1.38
N ILE A 46 2.39 -4.83 1.50
CA ILE A 46 1.72 -3.67 0.91
C ILE A 46 1.47 -2.67 2.03
N SER A 47 2.05 -1.47 1.88
CA SER A 47 1.83 -0.38 2.83
C SER A 47 0.48 0.30 2.56
N VAL A 48 -0.28 0.53 3.63
CA VAL A 48 -1.61 1.12 3.57
C VAL A 48 -1.71 2.22 4.61
N THR A 49 -2.23 3.39 4.22
CA THR A 49 -2.61 4.45 5.16
C THR A 49 -3.95 4.14 5.82
N ALA A 50 -4.23 4.80 6.94
CA ALA A 50 -5.49 4.62 7.66
C ALA A 50 -6.73 5.04 6.85
N ASP A 51 -6.57 5.95 5.89
CA ASP A 51 -7.63 6.46 5.02
C ASP A 51 -7.57 5.88 3.59
N ALA A 52 -6.73 4.89 3.38
CA ALA A 52 -6.52 4.24 2.08
C ALA A 52 -6.10 5.18 0.95
N THR A 53 -5.51 6.34 1.26
CA THR A 53 -5.05 7.35 0.28
C THR A 53 -3.53 7.49 0.36
N PRO A 54 -2.78 7.54 -0.76
CA PRO A 54 -1.34 7.75 -0.74
C PRO A 54 -0.91 9.01 0.01
N VAL A 55 0.35 9.06 0.44
CA VAL A 55 0.94 10.25 1.06
C VAL A 55 1.97 10.84 0.10
N ILE A 56 1.74 12.07 -0.35
CA ILE A 56 2.63 12.78 -1.29
C ILE A 56 2.75 14.23 -0.84
N GLY A 57 3.97 14.69 -0.59
CA GLY A 57 4.26 16.07 -0.28
C GLY A 57 5.20 16.30 0.88
N PRO A 58 5.42 17.58 1.27
CA PRO A 58 6.32 17.94 2.35
C PRO A 58 5.81 17.51 3.71
N VAL A 59 6.73 17.07 4.57
CA VAL A 59 6.40 16.70 5.95
C VAL A 59 6.40 17.96 6.81
N PRO A 60 5.31 18.26 7.54
CA PRO A 60 5.27 19.42 8.42
C PRO A 60 6.41 19.45 9.44
N ASN A 61 7.00 20.61 9.65
CA ASN A 61 8.09 20.85 10.60
C ASN A 61 9.41 20.08 10.32
N LEU A 62 9.57 19.50 9.14
CA LEU A 62 10.81 18.88 8.68
C LEU A 62 11.21 19.47 7.32
N GLU A 63 12.01 20.52 7.35
CA GLU A 63 12.47 21.18 6.14
C GLU A 63 13.27 20.23 5.25
N GLY A 64 12.98 20.25 3.95
CA GLY A 64 13.64 19.38 2.96
C GLY A 64 13.21 17.92 2.98
N PHE A 65 12.28 17.52 3.84
CA PHE A 65 11.79 16.14 3.88
C PHE A 65 10.42 16.00 3.22
N TYR A 66 10.34 15.14 2.24
CA TYR A 66 9.15 14.86 1.44
C TYR A 66 8.78 13.39 1.51
N LEU A 67 7.48 13.09 1.57
CA LEU A 67 6.95 11.74 1.47
C LEU A 67 6.37 11.51 0.06
N CYS A 68 6.56 10.30 -0.44
CA CYS A 68 5.94 9.78 -1.65
C CYS A 68 5.75 8.26 -1.44
N SER A 69 4.67 7.86 -0.79
CA SER A 69 4.55 6.53 -0.22
C SER A 69 3.10 6.06 -0.08
N ASN A 70 2.95 4.80 0.34
CA ASN A 70 1.67 4.18 0.71
C ASN A 70 0.67 4.10 -0.45
N PHE A 71 1.16 3.71 -1.63
CA PHE A 71 0.36 3.59 -2.85
C PHE A 71 -0.51 2.32 -2.89
N HIS A 72 -0.56 1.56 -1.82
CA HIS A 72 -1.25 0.26 -1.78
C HIS A 72 -0.72 -0.68 -2.87
N SER A 73 -1.62 -1.24 -3.68
CA SER A 73 -1.26 -1.98 -4.90
C SER A 73 -1.23 -1.11 -6.16
N GLY A 74 -1.49 0.20 -6.02
CA GLY A 74 -1.66 1.15 -7.14
C GLY A 74 -0.40 1.90 -7.56
N GLY A 75 0.78 1.59 -7.01
CA GLY A 75 2.01 2.37 -7.22
C GLY A 75 2.36 2.59 -8.68
N PHE A 76 2.15 1.59 -9.52
CA PHE A 76 2.41 1.72 -10.96
C PHE A 76 1.48 2.76 -11.63
N ALA A 77 0.20 2.74 -11.30
CA ALA A 77 -0.78 3.67 -11.87
C ALA A 77 -0.59 5.12 -11.36
N TYR A 78 -0.22 5.27 -10.08
CA TYR A 78 0.02 6.59 -9.48
C TYR A 78 1.35 7.23 -9.89
N ASN A 79 2.33 6.45 -10.35
CA ASN A 79 3.70 6.89 -10.56
C ASN A 79 3.84 8.20 -11.37
N PRO A 80 3.17 8.41 -12.52
CA PRO A 80 3.32 9.66 -13.27
C PRO A 80 2.85 10.90 -12.49
N VAL A 81 1.69 10.79 -11.84
CA VAL A 81 1.12 11.90 -11.05
C VAL A 81 1.94 12.14 -9.78
N ALA A 82 2.36 11.08 -9.10
CA ALA A 82 3.20 11.20 -7.92
C ALA A 82 4.53 11.90 -8.21
N GLY A 83 5.17 11.55 -9.33
CA GLY A 83 6.38 12.23 -9.80
C GLY A 83 6.16 13.71 -10.09
N LEU A 84 5.06 14.05 -10.75
CA LEU A 84 4.67 15.45 -11.00
C LEU A 84 4.49 16.21 -9.68
N LEU A 85 3.67 15.72 -8.77
CA LEU A 85 3.37 16.38 -7.49
C LEU A 85 4.63 16.61 -6.64
N VAL A 86 5.50 15.58 -6.51
CA VAL A 86 6.75 15.71 -5.77
C VAL A 86 7.65 16.78 -6.40
N THR A 87 7.79 16.75 -7.73
CA THR A 87 8.62 17.72 -8.45
C THR A 87 8.10 19.14 -8.27
N GLU A 88 6.81 19.35 -8.39
CA GLU A 88 6.19 20.66 -8.24
C GLU A 88 6.29 21.19 -6.79
N HIS A 89 6.08 20.33 -5.79
CA HIS A 89 6.33 20.70 -4.40
C HIS A 89 7.79 21.12 -4.15
N LEU A 90 8.74 20.36 -4.69
CA LEU A 90 10.17 20.65 -4.52
C LEU A 90 10.60 21.96 -5.20
N LEU A 91 10.13 22.20 -6.43
CA LEU A 91 10.60 23.34 -7.23
C LEU A 91 9.80 24.62 -6.98
N PHE A 92 8.51 24.50 -6.72
CA PHE A 92 7.59 25.64 -6.70
C PHE A 92 6.84 25.82 -5.38
N GLY A 93 6.93 24.86 -4.46
CA GLY A 93 6.19 24.86 -3.19
C GLY A 93 4.67 24.69 -3.33
N LYS A 94 4.17 24.49 -4.54
CA LYS A 94 2.75 24.31 -4.87
C LYS A 94 2.59 23.41 -6.09
N THR A 95 1.43 22.79 -6.21
CA THR A 95 1.10 21.87 -7.31
C THR A 95 0.12 22.49 -8.31
N SER A 96 0.20 22.06 -9.56
CA SER A 96 -0.69 22.49 -10.66
C SER A 96 -2.09 21.88 -10.58
N ILE A 97 -2.21 20.74 -9.88
CA ILE A 97 -3.47 20.07 -9.59
C ILE A 97 -3.69 20.03 -8.08
N ASP A 98 -4.95 19.97 -7.66
CA ASP A 98 -5.28 19.85 -6.24
C ASP A 98 -4.70 18.56 -5.66
N SER A 99 -3.85 18.72 -4.65
CA SER A 99 -3.17 17.61 -3.98
C SER A 99 -3.37 17.57 -2.47
N ASP A 100 -4.24 18.40 -1.92
CA ASP A 100 -4.44 18.55 -0.47
C ASP A 100 -4.78 17.23 0.21
N THR A 101 -5.55 16.37 -0.49
CA THR A 101 -5.90 15.02 -0.03
C THR A 101 -4.68 14.12 0.17
N TYR A 102 -3.58 14.38 -0.50
CA TYR A 102 -2.36 13.56 -0.41
C TYR A 102 -1.36 14.09 0.61
N LEU A 103 -1.53 15.32 1.12
CA LEU A 103 -0.56 15.93 2.03
C LEU A 103 -0.45 15.20 3.37
N PRO A 104 0.77 15.05 3.93
CA PRO A 104 0.99 14.40 5.23
C PRO A 104 0.28 15.09 6.40
N ASN A 105 0.04 16.42 6.30
CA ASN A 105 -0.60 17.21 7.35
C ASN A 105 -2.06 16.79 7.65
N ARG A 106 -2.73 16.03 6.77
CA ARG A 106 -4.06 15.48 7.02
C ARG A 106 -4.12 14.55 8.24
N PHE A 107 -2.97 14.02 8.66
CA PHE A 107 -2.84 13.16 9.83
C PHE A 107 -2.44 13.89 11.12
N LYS A 108 -2.37 15.22 11.13
CA LYS A 108 -1.94 16.00 12.30
C LYS A 108 -2.69 15.69 13.59
N ASP A 109 -3.99 15.38 13.49
CA ASP A 109 -4.85 15.07 14.63
C ASP A 109 -5.15 13.55 14.73
N PHE A 110 -4.46 12.73 13.96
CA PHE A 110 -4.70 11.29 13.91
C PHE A 110 -4.17 10.57 15.16
N LYS A 111 -5.07 9.87 15.85
CA LYS A 111 -4.74 9.13 17.08
C LYS A 111 -4.41 7.67 16.74
N THR A 112 -3.18 7.39 16.42
CA THR A 112 -2.67 6.06 16.02
C THR A 112 -3.06 4.96 16.99
N LYS A 113 -2.93 5.18 18.31
CA LYS A 113 -3.30 4.18 19.31
C LYS A 113 -4.77 3.80 19.23
N SER A 114 -5.65 4.80 19.16
CA SER A 114 -7.10 4.55 19.06
C SER A 114 -7.49 3.84 17.76
N TYR A 115 -6.78 4.14 16.67
CA TYR A 115 -6.97 3.45 15.40
C TYR A 115 -6.54 1.99 15.49
N LEU A 116 -5.36 1.71 16.02
CA LEU A 116 -4.85 0.35 16.16
C LEU A 116 -5.72 -0.48 17.11
N ASP A 117 -6.18 0.09 18.22
CA ASP A 117 -7.07 -0.59 19.15
C ASP A 117 -8.42 -0.96 18.51
N LYS A 118 -8.91 -0.16 17.57
CA LYS A 118 -10.11 -0.48 16.80
C LYS A 118 -9.86 -1.56 15.76
N THR A 119 -8.76 -1.47 15.02
CA THR A 119 -8.44 -2.45 13.98
C THR A 119 -8.13 -3.83 14.54
N HIS A 120 -7.51 -3.93 15.71
CA HIS A 120 -7.32 -5.21 16.40
C HIS A 120 -8.61 -5.85 16.90
N LYS A 121 -9.67 -5.06 17.14
CA LYS A 121 -11.01 -5.58 17.51
C LYS A 121 -11.84 -5.99 16.31
N LEU A 122 -11.42 -5.65 15.10
CA LEU A 122 -12.10 -5.94 13.84
C LEU A 122 -11.63 -7.27 13.22
N GLU A 123 -11.12 -8.21 14.02
CA GLU A 123 -10.71 -9.55 13.56
C GLU A 123 -11.84 -10.33 12.87
N ASP A 124 -13.09 -9.88 12.98
CA ASP A 124 -14.28 -10.51 12.38
C ASP A 124 -14.78 -9.80 11.10
N LEU A 125 -14.17 -8.71 10.68
CA LEU A 125 -14.57 -8.05 9.45
C LEU A 125 -13.71 -8.53 8.29
N GLU A 126 -14.28 -9.39 7.46
CA GLU A 126 -13.78 -9.66 6.11
C GLU A 126 -13.51 -8.31 5.41
N VAL A 127 -12.24 -7.99 5.21
CA VAL A 127 -11.85 -6.85 4.38
C VAL A 127 -12.28 -7.19 2.96
N LYS A 128 -13.46 -6.73 2.57
CA LYS A 128 -13.87 -6.76 1.17
C LYS A 128 -12.87 -5.92 0.39
N ARG A 129 -12.00 -6.59 -0.36
CA ARG A 129 -11.14 -5.96 -1.34
C ARG A 129 -12.04 -5.45 -2.48
N HIS A 130 -12.05 -4.18 -2.68
CA HIS A 130 -12.57 -3.56 -3.90
C HIS A 130 -11.49 -3.60 -4.99
#